data_b0b0a0cb47f3772c86853ac36e7b345f
#
_entry.id   b0b0a0cb47f3772c86853ac36e7b345f
#
_cell.length_a   1.000
_cell.length_b   1.000
_cell.length_c   1.000
_cell.angle_alpha   90.00
_cell.angle_beta   90.00
_cell.angle_gamma   90.00
#
_symmetry.space_group_name_H-M   'P 1'
#
loop_
_entity.id
_entity.type
_entity.pdbx_description
1 polymer ?
#
loop_
_entity_poly.entity_id
_entity_poly.type
_entity_poly.pdbx_seq_one_letter_code
_entity_poly.pdbx_strand_id
1 'polypeptide(L)'
;MGWTKEVTVAHPDKFIICLAPHTSNWDFLMGQLYTQAEGLKTNFLMKKEWFFWPLGVIFKKLGGIPVWRSKHTSMTDNLAEIAAKKSSFKLCITPEGTRSPNADWKKGFYFIALKASIPILLYGVDYEKKKIICTESFIPSGNIDEDMPKIKAYFKEFKGKKPENFAY
;
A
#
# COMPACT_ATOMS: atom_id res chain seq x y z
N MET A 1 -8.10 -22.56 1.12
CA MET A 1 -8.62 -21.47 0.25
C MET A 1 -7.91 -21.36 -1.10
N GLY A 2 -6.83 -22.13 -1.35
CA GLY A 2 -6.13 -22.19 -2.64
C GLY A 2 -5.38 -20.92 -3.05
N TRP A 3 -5.09 -20.00 -2.11
CA TRP A 3 -4.25 -18.83 -2.37
C TRP A 3 -2.78 -19.22 -2.31
N THR A 4 -2.00 -18.66 -3.22
CA THR A 4 -0.55 -18.81 -3.29
C THR A 4 0.13 -17.44 -3.29
N LYS A 5 1.46 -17.44 -3.16
CA LYS A 5 2.26 -16.21 -3.25
C LYS A 5 3.35 -16.34 -4.31
N GLU A 6 3.66 -15.22 -4.94
CA GLU A 6 4.81 -15.06 -5.82
C GLU A 6 5.52 -13.77 -5.43
N VAL A 7 6.41 -13.89 -4.45
CA VAL A 7 7.14 -12.75 -3.89
C VAL A 7 8.62 -13.03 -4.06
N THR A 8 9.24 -12.33 -5.00
CA THR A 8 10.64 -12.56 -5.41
C THR A 8 11.56 -11.41 -5.01
N VAL A 9 11.00 -10.29 -4.54
CA VAL A 9 11.78 -9.13 -4.09
C VAL A 9 12.18 -9.26 -2.63
N ALA A 10 13.36 -8.72 -2.30
CA ALA A 10 13.82 -8.62 -0.92
C ALA A 10 12.97 -7.62 -0.12
N HIS A 11 12.78 -7.92 1.17
CA HIS A 11 12.11 -7.03 2.12
C HIS A 11 13.16 -6.39 3.04
N PRO A 12 13.66 -5.19 2.73
CA PRO A 12 14.55 -4.48 3.63
C PRO A 12 13.81 -4.04 4.91
N ASP A 13 14.52 -3.46 5.86
CA ASP A 13 13.89 -2.99 7.10
C ASP A 13 12.93 -1.82 6.88
N LYS A 14 13.12 -1.06 5.80
CA LYS A 14 12.31 0.11 5.45
C LYS A 14 11.83 0.04 4.02
N PHE A 15 10.52 0.10 3.82
CA PHE A 15 9.89 0.18 2.50
C PHE A 15 8.44 0.66 2.57
N ILE A 16 7.94 1.10 1.43
CA ILE A 16 6.51 1.33 1.20
C ILE A 16 5.95 0.13 0.43
N ILE A 17 4.80 -0.38 0.83
CA ILE A 17 3.98 -1.29 0.02
C ILE A 17 2.99 -0.43 -0.77
N CYS A 18 3.12 -0.43 -2.09
CA CYS A 18 2.10 0.07 -2.99
C CYS A 18 1.20 -1.10 -3.37
N LEU A 19 -0.02 -1.13 -2.84
CA LEU A 19 -0.98 -2.22 -3.04
C LEU A 19 -2.07 -1.80 -4.03
N ALA A 20 -2.16 -2.51 -5.15
CA ALA A 20 -3.24 -2.37 -6.14
C ALA A 20 -3.47 -3.74 -6.85
N PRO A 21 -4.64 -3.99 -7.46
CA PRO A 21 -5.89 -3.22 -7.38
C PRO A 21 -6.52 -3.22 -5.98
N HIS A 22 -7.15 -2.08 -5.61
CA HIS A 22 -7.91 -1.98 -4.36
C HIS A 22 -9.39 -1.75 -4.64
N THR A 23 -10.11 -2.82 -4.87
CA THR A 23 -11.48 -2.82 -5.38
C THR A 23 -12.53 -3.29 -4.38
N SER A 24 -12.08 -3.76 -3.19
CA SER A 24 -12.95 -4.37 -2.19
C SER A 24 -12.38 -4.26 -0.77
N ASN A 25 -13.25 -4.39 0.25
CA ASN A 25 -12.82 -4.56 1.64
C ASN A 25 -12.05 -5.89 1.87
N TRP A 26 -12.27 -6.87 1.00
CA TRP A 26 -11.56 -8.15 1.06
C TRP A 26 -10.05 -8.00 0.85
N ASP A 27 -9.63 -6.98 0.11
CA ASP A 27 -8.21 -6.71 -0.13
C ASP A 27 -7.48 -6.39 1.18
N PHE A 28 -8.15 -5.65 2.08
CA PHE A 28 -7.63 -5.41 3.42
C PHE A 28 -7.48 -6.70 4.23
N LEU A 29 -8.51 -7.55 4.22
CA LEU A 29 -8.48 -8.84 4.93
C LEU A 29 -7.37 -9.73 4.37
N MET A 30 -7.25 -9.84 3.05
CA MET A 30 -6.20 -10.63 2.39
C MET A 30 -4.80 -10.09 2.73
N GLY A 31 -4.64 -8.78 2.72
CA GLY A 31 -3.39 -8.14 3.13
C GLY A 31 -3.03 -8.43 4.59
N GLN A 32 -3.98 -8.38 5.52
CA GLN A 32 -3.76 -8.71 6.94
C GLN A 32 -3.40 -10.20 7.12
N LEU A 33 -4.12 -11.10 6.47
CA LEU A 33 -3.82 -12.53 6.53
C LEU A 33 -2.42 -12.84 5.98
N TYR A 34 -2.06 -12.22 4.85
CA TYR A 34 -0.74 -12.38 4.26
C TYR A 34 0.37 -11.86 5.18
N THR A 35 0.25 -10.63 5.67
CA THR A 35 1.28 -10.03 6.54
C THR A 35 1.46 -10.81 7.84
N GLN A 36 0.38 -11.36 8.41
CA GLN A 36 0.46 -12.23 9.58
C GLN A 36 1.14 -13.58 9.26
N ALA A 37 0.81 -14.19 8.13
CA ALA A 37 1.43 -15.46 7.70
C ALA A 37 2.93 -15.31 7.43
N GLU A 38 3.36 -14.16 6.93
CA GLU A 38 4.77 -13.85 6.66
C GLU A 38 5.53 -13.24 7.86
N GLY A 39 4.85 -13.02 8.99
CA GLY A 39 5.45 -12.34 10.15
C GLY A 39 5.81 -10.86 9.88
N LEU A 40 5.22 -10.27 8.85
CA LEU A 40 5.47 -8.88 8.46
C LEU A 40 4.63 -7.93 9.33
N LYS A 41 5.30 -7.16 10.19
CA LYS A 41 4.64 -6.09 10.94
C LYS A 41 4.58 -4.83 10.06
N THR A 42 3.45 -4.60 9.41
CA THR A 42 3.24 -3.43 8.55
C THR A 42 2.23 -2.47 9.16
N ASN A 43 2.44 -1.18 8.94
CA ASN A 43 1.44 -0.16 9.20
C ASN A 43 0.58 0.05 7.93
N PHE A 44 -0.63 0.59 8.10
CA PHE A 44 -1.50 0.97 6.99
C PHE A 44 -2.27 2.25 7.31
N LEU A 45 -2.61 3.02 6.28
CA LEU A 45 -3.39 4.24 6.43
C LEU A 45 -4.88 3.92 6.34
N MET A 46 -5.65 4.44 7.30
CA MET A 46 -7.11 4.27 7.32
C MET A 46 -7.77 5.59 7.72
N LYS A 47 -8.97 5.85 7.20
CA LYS A 47 -9.74 7.03 7.55
C LYS A 47 -9.96 7.11 9.05
N LYS A 48 -9.78 8.31 9.65
CA LYS A 48 -9.96 8.55 11.09
C LYS A 48 -11.33 8.10 11.60
N GLU A 49 -12.37 8.19 10.79
CA GLU A 49 -13.74 7.83 11.12
C GLU A 49 -13.91 6.37 11.54
N TRP A 50 -12.98 5.48 11.14
CA TRP A 50 -12.99 4.07 11.54
C TRP A 50 -12.37 3.83 12.92
N PHE A 51 -11.72 4.85 13.52
CA PHE A 51 -11.07 4.72 14.83
C PHE A 51 -11.99 5.04 16.02
N PHE A 52 -13.26 4.63 15.94
CA PHE A 52 -14.19 4.68 17.06
C PHE A 52 -14.09 3.41 17.92
N TRP A 53 -14.54 3.51 19.18
CA TRP A 53 -14.55 2.36 20.10
C TRP A 53 -15.63 1.34 19.69
N PRO A 54 -15.37 -0.03 19.70
CA PRO A 54 -14.09 -0.69 20.05
C PRO A 54 -13.14 -0.85 18.85
N LEU A 55 -13.58 -0.59 17.60
CA LEU A 55 -12.82 -0.86 16.38
C LEU A 55 -11.49 -0.11 16.33
N GLY A 56 -11.43 1.09 16.85
CA GLY A 56 -10.21 1.90 16.87
C GLY A 56 -9.08 1.24 17.66
N VAL A 57 -9.38 0.51 18.72
CA VAL A 57 -8.37 -0.25 19.48
C VAL A 57 -7.82 -1.40 18.64
N ILE A 58 -8.70 -2.11 17.94
CA ILE A 58 -8.33 -3.22 17.06
C ILE A 58 -7.44 -2.72 15.91
N PHE A 59 -7.87 -1.67 15.20
CA PHE A 59 -7.10 -1.14 14.08
C PHE A 59 -5.72 -0.60 14.50
N LYS A 60 -5.63 0.07 15.66
CA LYS A 60 -4.33 0.50 16.21
C LYS A 60 -3.41 -0.68 16.51
N LYS A 61 -3.92 -1.77 17.11
CA LYS A 61 -3.15 -3.00 17.37
C LYS A 61 -2.68 -3.67 16.08
N LEU A 62 -3.46 -3.59 15.01
CA LEU A 62 -3.10 -4.10 13.68
C LEU A 62 -2.14 -3.18 12.91
N GLY A 63 -1.74 -2.03 13.47
CA GLY A 63 -0.82 -1.09 12.80
C GLY A 63 -1.53 0.01 12.01
N GLY A 64 -2.82 0.22 12.22
CA GLY A 64 -3.59 1.30 11.57
C GLY A 64 -3.17 2.69 12.02
N ILE A 65 -2.93 3.58 11.07
CA ILE A 65 -2.62 5.00 11.28
C ILE A 65 -3.81 5.83 10.79
N PRO A 66 -4.44 6.65 11.65
CA PRO A 66 -5.57 7.48 11.23
C PRO A 66 -5.14 8.61 10.30
N VAL A 67 -5.91 8.80 9.22
CA VAL A 67 -5.69 9.85 8.22
C VAL A 67 -6.77 10.92 8.31
N TRP A 68 -6.36 12.19 8.39
CA TRP A 68 -7.23 13.36 8.25
C TRP A 68 -7.16 13.89 6.83
N ARG A 69 -8.29 13.92 6.11
CA ARG A 69 -8.33 14.38 4.71
C ARG A 69 -7.90 15.83 4.49
N SER A 70 -7.98 16.67 5.53
CA SER A 70 -7.66 18.10 5.46
C SER A 70 -6.16 18.45 5.63
N LYS A 71 -5.30 17.46 5.91
CA LYS A 71 -3.88 17.70 6.23
C LYS A 71 -2.92 16.85 5.39
N HIS A 72 -3.16 16.71 4.09
CA HIS A 72 -2.41 15.80 3.23
C HIS A 72 -0.89 16.10 3.16
N THR A 73 -0.51 17.35 2.98
CA THR A 73 0.91 17.74 2.81
C THR A 73 1.73 17.48 4.07
N SER A 74 1.19 17.89 5.24
CA SER A 74 1.89 17.68 6.52
C SER A 74 2.02 16.19 6.90
N MET A 75 1.10 15.32 6.45
CA MET A 75 1.16 13.89 6.73
C MET A 75 2.28 13.19 5.95
N THR A 76 2.42 13.49 4.66
CA THR A 76 3.49 12.92 3.82
C THR A 76 4.86 13.25 4.39
N ASP A 77 5.08 14.51 4.78
CA ASP A 77 6.33 14.96 5.37
C ASP A 77 6.60 14.29 6.72
N ASN A 78 5.60 14.23 7.58
CA ASN A 78 5.71 13.57 8.88
C ASN A 78 6.03 12.07 8.75
N LEU A 79 5.37 11.35 7.83
CA LEU A 79 5.65 9.93 7.59
C LEU A 79 7.06 9.72 7.01
N ALA A 80 7.53 10.61 6.15
CA ALA A 80 8.89 10.56 5.62
C ALA A 80 9.93 10.78 6.73
N GLU A 81 9.71 11.75 7.62
CA GLU A 81 10.58 11.96 8.79
C GLU A 81 10.60 10.76 9.73
N ILE A 82 9.43 10.16 10.01
CA ILE A 82 9.34 8.95 10.83
C ILE A 82 10.11 7.80 10.17
N ALA A 83 9.96 7.62 8.86
CA ALA A 83 10.69 6.61 8.10
C ALA A 83 12.20 6.82 8.15
N ALA A 84 12.66 8.08 8.05
CA ALA A 84 14.08 8.41 8.13
C ALA A 84 14.68 8.07 9.51
N LYS A 85 13.96 8.40 10.59
CA LYS A 85 14.44 8.28 11.98
C LYS A 85 14.39 6.86 12.55
N LYS A 86 13.44 6.02 12.11
CA LYS A 86 13.28 4.66 12.64
C LYS A 86 14.25 3.68 11.98
N SER A 87 14.65 2.63 12.72
CA SER A 87 15.43 1.51 12.17
C SER A 87 14.56 0.61 11.26
N SER A 88 13.26 0.52 11.51
CA SER A 88 12.32 -0.23 10.67
C SER A 88 11.07 0.60 10.38
N PHE A 89 10.65 0.61 9.11
CA PHE A 89 9.46 1.32 8.66
C PHE A 89 8.82 0.59 7.47
N LYS A 90 7.64 0.04 7.69
CA LYS A 90 6.89 -0.73 6.68
C LYS A 90 5.47 -0.19 6.63
N LEU A 91 5.13 0.51 5.55
CA LEU A 91 3.84 1.18 5.40
C LEU A 91 3.14 0.73 4.13
N CYS A 92 1.93 0.18 4.27
CA CYS A 92 1.08 -0.19 3.15
C CYS A 92 0.14 0.96 2.78
N ILE A 93 0.14 1.31 1.51
CA ILE A 93 -0.72 2.36 0.92
C ILE A 93 -1.39 1.80 -0.32
N THR A 94 -2.70 2.03 -0.43
CA THR A 94 -3.48 1.81 -1.65
C THR A 94 -3.58 3.14 -2.39
N PRO A 95 -2.87 3.31 -3.53
CA PRO A 95 -2.73 4.62 -4.18
C PRO A 95 -4.03 5.13 -4.78
N GLU A 96 -4.95 4.25 -5.13
CA GLU A 96 -6.29 4.59 -5.63
C GLU A 96 -7.08 5.44 -4.60
N GLY A 97 -6.85 5.23 -3.29
CA GLY A 97 -7.50 5.97 -2.20
C GLY A 97 -9.01 5.72 -2.08
N THR A 98 -9.55 4.84 -2.90
CA THR A 98 -10.97 4.44 -2.96
C THR A 98 -11.07 3.01 -3.47
N ARG A 99 -12.28 2.43 -3.44
CA ARG A 99 -12.61 1.12 -4.04
C ARG A 99 -13.54 1.26 -5.24
N SER A 100 -13.77 2.49 -5.67
CA SER A 100 -14.45 2.84 -6.93
C SER A 100 -13.40 3.19 -7.98
N PRO A 101 -13.71 3.12 -9.27
CA PRO A 101 -12.77 3.44 -10.34
C PRO A 101 -12.14 4.82 -10.12
N ASN A 102 -10.82 4.87 -10.07
CA ASN A 102 -10.06 6.11 -9.90
C ASN A 102 -8.69 6.01 -10.57
N ALA A 103 -8.57 6.61 -11.74
CA ALA A 103 -7.30 6.70 -12.46
C ALA A 103 -6.35 7.78 -11.88
N ASP A 104 -6.87 8.72 -11.07
CA ASP A 104 -6.05 9.73 -10.39
C ASP A 104 -5.50 9.19 -9.08
N TRP A 105 -4.44 8.41 -9.16
CA TRP A 105 -3.79 7.80 -8.01
C TRP A 105 -3.14 8.84 -7.11
N LYS A 106 -3.32 8.67 -5.79
CA LYS A 106 -2.69 9.53 -4.78
C LYS A 106 -1.17 9.30 -4.75
N LYS A 107 -0.42 10.38 -4.90
CA LYS A 107 1.04 10.36 -5.06
C LYS A 107 1.81 10.34 -3.72
N GLY A 108 1.10 10.32 -2.58
CA GLY A 108 1.71 10.41 -1.24
C GLY A 108 2.73 9.30 -0.96
N PHE A 109 2.46 8.06 -1.37
CA PHE A 109 3.38 6.93 -1.19
C PHE A 109 4.73 7.16 -1.88
N TYR A 110 4.70 7.74 -3.08
CA TYR A 110 5.88 8.06 -3.87
C TYR A 110 6.77 9.10 -3.17
N PHE A 111 6.15 10.20 -2.70
CA PHE A 111 6.91 11.26 -2.03
C PHE A 111 7.44 10.85 -0.65
N ILE A 112 6.73 9.98 0.09
CA ILE A 112 7.26 9.38 1.33
C ILE A 112 8.51 8.58 1.02
N ALA A 113 8.44 7.69 0.03
CA ALA A 113 9.55 6.84 -0.38
C ALA A 113 10.75 7.67 -0.86
N LEU A 114 10.51 8.67 -1.72
CA LEU A 114 11.53 9.56 -2.24
C LEU A 114 12.26 10.33 -1.14
N LYS A 115 11.51 10.99 -0.25
CA LYS A 115 12.08 11.79 0.84
C LYS A 115 12.83 10.95 1.88
N ALA A 116 12.36 9.74 2.14
CA ALA A 116 13.00 8.82 3.08
C ALA A 116 14.09 7.96 2.44
N SER A 117 14.29 8.05 1.11
CA SER A 117 15.24 7.24 0.34
C SER A 117 15.03 5.73 0.55
N ILE A 118 13.78 5.27 0.50
CA ILE A 118 13.39 3.87 0.69
C ILE A 118 12.65 3.33 -0.55
N PRO A 119 12.74 2.01 -0.82
CA PRO A 119 12.06 1.41 -1.96
C PRO A 119 10.55 1.34 -1.77
N ILE A 120 9.85 1.27 -2.91
CA ILE A 120 8.44 0.94 -3.03
C ILE A 120 8.33 -0.48 -3.56
N LEU A 121 7.72 -1.38 -2.79
CA LEU A 121 7.43 -2.74 -3.23
C LEU A 121 6.03 -2.77 -3.86
N LEU A 122 5.94 -3.26 -5.08
CA LEU A 122 4.69 -3.29 -5.84
C LEU A 122 3.94 -4.59 -5.55
N TYR A 123 2.90 -4.51 -4.73
CA TYR A 123 2.10 -5.66 -4.32
C TYR A 123 0.75 -5.70 -5.03
N GLY A 124 0.50 -6.81 -5.73
CA GLY A 124 -0.79 -7.10 -6.36
C GLY A 124 -1.54 -8.23 -5.64
N VAL A 125 -2.87 -8.08 -5.53
CA VAL A 125 -3.78 -9.15 -5.12
C VAL A 125 -4.61 -9.54 -6.32
N ASP A 126 -4.26 -10.66 -6.95
CA ASP A 126 -4.94 -11.20 -8.12
C ASP A 126 -5.96 -12.25 -7.69
N TYR A 127 -7.25 -11.91 -7.80
CA TYR A 127 -8.35 -12.78 -7.38
C TYR A 127 -8.67 -13.86 -8.42
N GLU A 128 -8.39 -13.63 -9.67
CA GLU A 128 -8.57 -14.64 -10.73
C GLU A 128 -7.57 -15.78 -10.55
N LYS A 129 -6.30 -15.43 -10.36
CA LYS A 129 -5.21 -16.37 -10.12
C LYS A 129 -5.14 -16.86 -8.67
N LYS A 130 -5.88 -16.25 -7.74
CA LYS A 130 -5.79 -16.43 -6.28
C LYS A 130 -4.35 -16.33 -5.80
N LYS A 131 -3.69 -15.24 -6.16
CA LYS A 131 -2.26 -15.06 -5.91
C LYS A 131 -1.95 -13.66 -5.35
N ILE A 132 -1.05 -13.62 -4.37
CA ILE A 132 -0.41 -12.39 -3.93
C ILE A 132 0.95 -12.31 -4.63
N ILE A 133 1.17 -11.21 -5.37
CA ILE A 133 2.31 -11.06 -6.26
C ILE A 133 3.11 -9.82 -5.86
N CYS A 134 4.43 -9.96 -5.74
CA CYS A 134 5.37 -8.86 -5.60
C CYS A 134 6.69 -9.25 -6.25
N THR A 135 6.85 -8.92 -7.51
CA THR A 135 8.02 -9.27 -8.31
C THR A 135 8.89 -8.06 -8.64
N GLU A 136 8.43 -6.86 -8.31
CA GLU A 136 9.16 -5.62 -8.57
C GLU A 136 9.30 -4.74 -7.34
N SER A 137 10.50 -4.16 -7.20
CA SER A 137 10.85 -3.11 -6.27
C SER A 137 11.20 -1.86 -7.05
N PHE A 138 10.60 -0.74 -6.70
CA PHE A 138 10.74 0.52 -7.41
C PHE A 138 11.46 1.56 -6.53
N ILE A 139 12.52 2.16 -7.06
CA ILE A 139 13.21 3.29 -6.42
C ILE A 139 12.76 4.58 -7.11
N PRO A 140 12.13 5.53 -6.39
CA PRO A 140 11.71 6.80 -6.99
C PRO A 140 12.89 7.58 -7.56
N SER A 141 12.79 8.00 -8.83
CA SER A 141 13.82 8.79 -9.51
C SER A 141 13.79 10.28 -9.15
N GLY A 142 12.65 10.75 -8.63
CA GLY A 142 12.34 12.18 -8.45
C GLY A 142 11.50 12.75 -9.59
N ASN A 143 11.43 12.09 -10.74
CA ASN A 143 10.56 12.46 -11.85
C ASN A 143 9.25 11.66 -11.79
N ILE A 144 8.26 12.20 -11.10
CA ILE A 144 6.99 11.51 -10.87
C ILE A 144 6.20 11.27 -12.15
N ASP A 145 6.33 12.11 -13.14
CA ASP A 145 5.59 12.00 -14.41
C ASP A 145 6.11 10.85 -15.28
N GLU A 146 7.37 10.48 -15.12
CA GLU A 146 7.95 9.28 -15.73
C GLU A 146 7.76 8.02 -14.90
N ASP A 147 7.80 8.15 -13.57
CA ASP A 147 7.77 7.00 -12.66
C ASP A 147 6.36 6.43 -12.48
N MET A 148 5.33 7.30 -12.38
CA MET A 148 3.95 6.85 -12.16
C MET A 148 3.41 5.95 -13.28
N PRO A 149 3.64 6.23 -14.58
CA PRO A 149 3.25 5.32 -15.65
C PRO A 149 3.89 3.92 -15.51
N LYS A 150 5.17 3.84 -15.13
CA LYS A 150 5.88 2.55 -14.91
C LYS A 150 5.26 1.78 -13.75
N ILE A 151 5.00 2.45 -12.62
CA ILE A 151 4.35 1.84 -11.46
C ILE A 151 2.95 1.32 -11.83
N LYS A 152 2.14 2.11 -12.53
CA LYS A 152 0.79 1.71 -12.96
C LYS A 152 0.82 0.53 -13.95
N ALA A 153 1.79 0.52 -14.87
CA ALA A 153 1.94 -0.55 -15.85
C ALA A 153 2.11 -1.93 -15.21
N TYR A 154 2.81 -2.02 -14.07
CA TYR A 154 2.96 -3.26 -13.31
C TYR A 154 1.62 -3.88 -12.91
N PHE A 155 0.64 -3.04 -12.56
CA PHE A 155 -0.66 -3.51 -12.05
C PHE A 155 -1.70 -3.81 -13.14
N LYS A 156 -1.39 -3.51 -14.40
CA LYS A 156 -2.36 -3.60 -15.52
C LYS A 156 -2.99 -4.99 -15.67
N GLU A 157 -2.20 -6.04 -15.46
CA GLU A 157 -2.64 -7.41 -15.67
C GLU A 157 -3.32 -8.06 -14.44
N PHE A 158 -3.38 -7.35 -13.29
CA PHE A 158 -3.95 -7.91 -12.09
C PHE A 158 -5.46 -7.71 -12.04
N LYS A 159 -6.17 -8.77 -11.63
CA LYS A 159 -7.62 -8.78 -11.49
C LYS A 159 -8.03 -8.63 -10.03
N GLY A 160 -8.51 -7.44 -9.67
CA GLY A 160 -9.10 -7.19 -8.35
C GLY A 160 -10.34 -8.03 -8.08
N LYS A 161 -10.84 -8.02 -6.85
CA LYS A 161 -12.10 -8.71 -6.47
C LYS A 161 -13.30 -8.25 -7.30
N LYS A 162 -13.30 -6.97 -7.70
CA LYS A 162 -14.25 -6.32 -8.60
C LYS A 162 -13.46 -5.64 -9.71
N PRO A 163 -13.13 -6.36 -10.80
CA PRO A 163 -12.25 -5.84 -11.85
C PRO A 163 -12.76 -4.53 -12.47
N GLU A 164 -14.09 -4.35 -12.54
CA GLU A 164 -14.76 -3.15 -13.05
C GLU A 164 -14.44 -1.88 -12.21
N ASN A 165 -13.98 -2.05 -11.00
CA ASN A 165 -13.62 -0.95 -10.10
C ASN A 165 -12.15 -0.53 -10.18
N PHE A 166 -11.34 -1.21 -11.00
CA PHE A 166 -9.93 -0.86 -11.17
C PHE A 166 -9.75 0.08 -12.37
N ALA A 167 -9.11 1.24 -12.14
CA ALA A 167 -8.70 2.19 -13.15
C ALA A 167 -7.23 2.61 -12.94
N TYR A 168 -6.47 2.68 -14.05
CA TYR A 168 -5.03 2.99 -14.05
C TYR A 168 -4.64 3.93 -15.19
#